data_647bd5ae18f96a00ae933babc8033cfb
#
_entry.id   647bd5ae18f96a00ae933babc8033cfb
#
_cell.length_a   1.000
_cell.length_b   1.000
_cell.length_c   1.000
_cell.angle_alpha   90.00
_cell.angle_beta   90.00
_cell.angle_gamma   90.00
#
_symmetry.space_group_name_H-M   'P 1'
#
loop_
_entity.id
_entity.type
_entity.pdbx_description
1 polymer ?
#
loop_
_entity_poly.entity_id
_entity_poly.type
_entity_poly.pdbx_seq_one_letter_code
_entity_poly.pdbx_strand_id
1 'polypeptide(L)'
;MNFELISEYQPTGDQPEAIAQLTEGVLEGVPAQTLLGVTGSGKTFTIANVIKNINKPTLILSHNKTLAAQLYGEFKSFFPNNAVEYYVSYYDYYQPEAYLPSSDTYIEKDLAINEEIDKLRLAATSALLSGRKDVVVVSSVSCIYGMGNPSDFYNNCLLYTSDAAD
;
A
#
# COMPACT_ATOMS: atom_id res chain seq x y z
N MET A 1 11.13 14.02 -3.77
CA MET A 1 11.95 12.91 -3.26
C MET A 1 11.90 11.79 -4.28
N ASN A 2 12.97 11.01 -4.40
CA ASN A 2 13.04 9.86 -5.30
C ASN A 2 13.04 8.58 -4.48
N PHE A 3 12.63 7.49 -5.10
CA PHE A 3 12.73 6.18 -4.48
C PHE A 3 14.19 5.75 -4.33
N GLU A 4 14.55 5.32 -3.11
CA GLU A 4 15.85 4.78 -2.78
C GLU A 4 15.68 3.30 -2.40
N LEU A 5 16.05 2.41 -3.34
CA LEU A 5 15.98 0.97 -3.11
C LEU A 5 17.22 0.52 -2.32
N ILE A 6 16.97 -0.04 -1.14
CA ILE A 6 18.01 -0.64 -0.28
C ILE A 6 17.81 -2.16 -0.27
N SER A 7 18.81 -2.90 -0.73
CA SER A 7 18.77 -4.35 -0.76
C SER A 7 20.19 -4.92 -0.76
N GLU A 8 20.38 -6.05 -0.10
CA GLU A 8 21.58 -6.85 -0.19
C GLU A 8 21.63 -7.67 -1.50
N TYR A 9 20.48 -7.78 -2.17
CA TYR A 9 20.34 -8.55 -3.41
C TYR A 9 20.60 -7.68 -4.63
N GLN A 10 21.16 -8.30 -5.67
CA GLN A 10 21.25 -7.73 -7.00
C GLN A 10 20.34 -8.51 -7.95
N PRO A 11 19.78 -7.87 -8.99
CA PRO A 11 19.00 -8.58 -9.99
C PRO A 11 19.81 -9.67 -10.67
N THR A 12 19.27 -10.89 -10.74
CA THR A 12 19.94 -12.07 -11.33
C THR A 12 19.02 -12.81 -12.30
N GLY A 13 19.61 -13.67 -13.13
CA GLY A 13 18.85 -14.45 -14.13
C GLY A 13 18.12 -13.56 -15.11
N ASP A 14 16.82 -13.77 -15.27
CA ASP A 14 15.95 -13.01 -16.18
C ASP A 14 15.43 -11.70 -15.57
N GLN A 15 15.73 -11.43 -14.30
CA GLN A 15 15.23 -10.21 -13.62
C GLN A 15 15.72 -8.91 -14.27
N PRO A 16 17.02 -8.74 -14.66
CA PRO A 16 17.47 -7.51 -15.31
C PRO A 16 16.70 -7.17 -16.58
N GLU A 17 16.42 -8.17 -17.42
CA GLU A 17 15.66 -8.01 -18.65
C GLU A 17 14.20 -7.67 -18.34
N ALA A 18 13.55 -8.38 -17.41
CA ALA A 18 12.18 -8.11 -16.98
C ALA A 18 12.04 -6.67 -16.41
N ILE A 19 13.00 -6.22 -15.60
CA ILE A 19 13.02 -4.85 -15.05
C ILE A 19 13.11 -3.83 -16.19
N ALA A 20 13.99 -4.05 -17.17
CA ALA A 20 14.17 -3.14 -18.29
C ALA A 20 12.88 -3.03 -19.13
N GLN A 21 12.31 -4.17 -19.54
CA GLN A 21 11.09 -4.22 -20.35
C GLN A 21 9.88 -3.60 -19.64
N LEU A 22 9.67 -3.92 -18.37
CA LEU A 22 8.56 -3.37 -17.59
C LEU A 22 8.72 -1.86 -17.38
N THR A 23 9.94 -1.40 -17.11
CA THR A 23 10.24 0.04 -16.95
C THR A 23 9.96 0.80 -18.26
N GLU A 24 10.48 0.31 -19.38
CA GLU A 24 10.27 0.91 -20.70
C GLU A 24 8.78 0.97 -21.05
N GLY A 25 8.05 -0.13 -20.87
CA GLY A 25 6.62 -0.15 -21.15
C GLY A 25 5.82 0.87 -20.33
N VAL A 26 6.17 1.07 -19.04
CA VAL A 26 5.51 2.13 -18.24
C VAL A 26 5.86 3.52 -18.73
N LEU A 27 7.11 3.77 -19.14
CA LEU A 27 7.55 5.07 -19.65
C LEU A 27 6.93 5.40 -21.01
N GLU A 28 6.72 4.40 -21.86
CA GLU A 28 6.04 4.50 -23.15
C GLU A 28 4.51 4.61 -23.03
N GLY A 29 3.96 4.41 -21.82
CA GLY A 29 2.52 4.49 -21.57
C GLY A 29 1.75 3.23 -21.97
N VAL A 30 2.40 2.08 -22.02
CA VAL A 30 1.72 0.79 -22.24
C VAL A 30 0.70 0.57 -21.14
N PRO A 31 -0.59 0.35 -21.47
CA PRO A 31 -1.67 0.36 -20.48
C PRO A 31 -1.65 -0.84 -19.51
N ALA A 32 -1.08 -1.96 -19.93
CA ALA A 32 -1.00 -3.17 -19.11
C ALA A 32 0.20 -4.04 -19.50
N GLN A 33 0.85 -4.62 -18.52
CA GLN A 33 1.96 -5.56 -18.69
C GLN A 33 1.78 -6.71 -17.71
N THR A 34 2.26 -7.88 -18.05
CA THR A 34 2.19 -9.09 -17.20
C THR A 34 3.58 -9.62 -16.90
N LEU A 35 3.92 -9.72 -15.62
CA LEU A 35 5.14 -10.39 -15.16
C LEU A 35 4.82 -11.84 -14.75
N LEU A 36 5.32 -12.80 -15.53
CA LEU A 36 5.20 -14.22 -15.21
C LEU A 36 6.42 -14.69 -14.43
N GLY A 37 6.20 -15.48 -13.40
CA GLY A 37 7.28 -16.06 -12.61
C GLY A 37 6.74 -17.01 -11.56
N VAL A 38 7.48 -18.08 -11.29
CA VAL A 38 7.15 -19.04 -10.24
C VAL A 38 7.26 -18.40 -8.84
N THR A 39 6.67 -19.05 -7.85
CA THR A 39 6.83 -18.64 -6.45
C THR A 39 8.32 -18.66 -6.07
N GLY A 40 8.77 -17.62 -5.38
CA GLY A 40 10.18 -17.48 -4.99
C GLY A 40 11.12 -16.96 -6.08
N SER A 41 10.64 -16.62 -7.28
CA SER A 41 11.47 -16.05 -8.36
C SER A 41 11.87 -14.58 -8.14
N GLY A 42 11.52 -13.97 -7.00
CA GLY A 42 11.86 -12.59 -6.70
C GLY A 42 11.02 -11.55 -7.44
N LYS A 43 9.75 -11.86 -7.76
CA LYS A 43 8.84 -10.92 -8.44
C LYS A 43 8.70 -9.60 -7.68
N THR A 44 8.58 -9.63 -6.34
CA THR A 44 8.48 -8.42 -5.51
C THR A 44 9.71 -7.54 -5.66
N PHE A 45 10.90 -8.14 -5.65
CA PHE A 45 12.15 -7.42 -5.86
C PHE A 45 12.27 -6.85 -7.28
N THR A 46 11.82 -7.60 -8.29
CA THR A 46 11.73 -7.12 -9.68
C THR A 46 10.85 -5.86 -9.75
N ILE A 47 9.64 -5.91 -9.18
CA ILE A 47 8.71 -4.77 -9.15
C ILE A 47 9.28 -3.59 -8.34
N ALA A 48 9.98 -3.84 -7.24
CA ALA A 48 10.64 -2.77 -6.47
C ALA A 48 11.67 -2.02 -7.33
N ASN A 49 12.46 -2.73 -8.15
CA ASN A 49 13.38 -2.10 -9.09
C ASN A 49 12.64 -1.27 -10.17
N VAL A 50 11.53 -1.77 -10.70
CA VAL A 50 10.70 -1.00 -11.64
C VAL A 50 10.18 0.27 -10.99
N ILE A 51 9.61 0.20 -9.77
CA ILE A 51 9.11 1.36 -9.01
C ILE A 51 10.21 2.41 -8.83
N LYS A 52 11.40 1.98 -8.42
CA LYS A 52 12.57 2.87 -8.31
C LYS A 52 12.87 3.58 -9.63
N ASN A 53 12.88 2.85 -10.74
CA ASN A 53 13.23 3.38 -12.05
C ASN A 53 12.20 4.37 -12.59
N ILE A 54 10.90 4.08 -12.43
CA ILE A 54 9.83 4.97 -12.90
C ILE A 54 9.59 6.17 -12.00
N ASN A 55 9.92 6.06 -10.72
CA ASN A 55 9.79 7.12 -9.71
C ASN A 55 8.42 7.81 -9.69
N LYS A 56 7.34 7.03 -9.69
CA LYS A 56 5.94 7.49 -9.64
C LYS A 56 5.20 6.88 -8.46
N PRO A 57 4.21 7.58 -7.89
CA PRO A 57 3.32 6.98 -6.89
C PRO A 57 2.73 5.67 -7.40
N THR A 58 2.78 4.64 -6.58
CA THR A 58 2.41 3.28 -6.96
C THR A 58 1.37 2.71 -6.00
N LEU A 59 0.31 2.14 -6.53
CA LEU A 59 -0.69 1.38 -5.79
C LEU A 59 -0.50 -0.11 -6.04
N ILE A 60 -0.37 -0.88 -4.98
CA ILE A 60 -0.26 -2.35 -5.00
C ILE A 60 -1.54 -2.93 -4.42
N LEU A 61 -2.28 -3.66 -5.23
CA LEU A 61 -3.50 -4.34 -4.82
C LEU A 61 -3.26 -5.84 -4.70
N SER A 62 -3.58 -6.41 -3.56
CA SER A 62 -3.57 -7.84 -3.33
C SER A 62 -4.98 -8.40 -3.15
N HIS A 63 -5.16 -9.68 -3.40
CA HIS A 63 -6.47 -10.33 -3.30
C HIS A 63 -6.94 -10.57 -1.87
N ASN A 64 -6.04 -10.52 -0.87
CA ASN A 64 -6.39 -10.63 0.55
C ASN A 64 -5.47 -9.83 1.45
N LYS A 65 -5.88 -9.64 2.72
CA LYS A 65 -5.14 -8.88 3.72
C LYS A 65 -3.80 -9.50 4.11
N THR A 66 -3.71 -10.83 4.14
CA THR A 66 -2.50 -11.55 4.54
C THR A 66 -1.38 -11.29 3.54
N LEU A 67 -1.68 -11.39 2.24
CA LEU A 67 -0.73 -11.05 1.19
C LEU A 67 -0.42 -9.56 1.17
N ALA A 68 -1.42 -8.68 1.42
CA ALA A 68 -1.19 -7.24 1.53
C ALA A 68 -0.19 -6.93 2.65
N ALA A 69 -0.35 -7.53 3.83
CA ALA A 69 0.56 -7.34 4.96
C ALA A 69 1.98 -7.82 4.64
N GLN A 70 2.12 -8.97 3.98
CA GLN A 70 3.41 -9.48 3.52
C GLN A 70 4.08 -8.52 2.53
N LEU A 71 3.37 -8.10 1.49
CA LEU A 71 3.88 -7.16 0.50
C LEU A 71 4.26 -5.82 1.13
N TYR A 72 3.44 -5.31 2.06
CA TYR A 72 3.78 -4.10 2.81
C TYR A 72 5.12 -4.23 3.53
N GLY A 73 5.34 -5.34 4.25
CA GLY A 73 6.59 -5.62 4.94
C GLY A 73 7.79 -5.69 3.98
N GLU A 74 7.64 -6.39 2.84
CA GLU A 74 8.68 -6.50 1.81
C GLU A 74 9.02 -5.12 1.20
N PHE A 75 8.03 -4.35 0.75
CA PHE A 75 8.25 -3.02 0.18
C PHE A 75 8.80 -2.02 1.21
N LYS A 76 8.38 -2.12 2.47
CA LYS A 76 8.94 -1.29 3.55
C LYS A 76 10.40 -1.58 3.80
N SER A 77 10.84 -2.84 3.67
CA SER A 77 12.24 -3.20 3.77
C SER A 77 13.07 -2.74 2.57
N PHE A 78 12.50 -2.75 1.36
CA PHE A 78 13.16 -2.23 0.16
C PHE A 78 13.25 -0.70 0.11
N PHE A 79 12.27 -0.01 0.69
CA PHE A 79 12.17 1.45 0.66
C PHE A 79 12.03 2.03 2.08
N PRO A 80 13.02 1.82 2.98
CA PRO A 80 12.90 2.25 4.38
C PRO A 80 12.81 3.78 4.54
N ASN A 81 13.36 4.53 3.59
CA ASN A 81 13.42 5.99 3.60
C ASN A 81 12.29 6.67 2.81
N ASN A 82 11.42 5.88 2.16
CA ASN A 82 10.30 6.39 1.36
C ASN A 82 8.96 6.13 2.04
N ALA A 83 7.90 6.75 1.55
CA ALA A 83 6.55 6.56 2.06
C ALA A 83 5.95 5.24 1.53
N VAL A 84 6.10 4.18 2.30
CA VAL A 84 5.40 2.92 2.08
C VAL A 84 4.28 2.83 3.09
N GLU A 85 3.04 2.86 2.62
CA GLU A 85 1.84 2.96 3.43
C GLU A 85 0.96 1.71 3.26
N TYR A 86 0.31 1.31 4.35
CA TYR A 86 -0.61 0.19 4.37
C TYR A 86 -2.05 0.71 4.46
N TYR A 87 -2.83 0.51 3.41
CA TYR A 87 -4.21 0.94 3.36
C TYR A 87 -5.14 -0.25 3.55
N VAL A 88 -5.79 -0.31 4.70
CA VAL A 88 -6.63 -1.44 5.13
C VAL A 88 -8.11 -1.09 5.11
N SER A 89 -8.94 -2.09 4.89
CA SER A 89 -10.39 -2.00 5.03
C SER A 89 -10.81 -2.32 6.46
N TYR A 90 -11.87 -1.66 6.95
CA TYR A 90 -12.50 -2.03 8.21
C TYR A 90 -13.03 -3.47 8.18
N TYR A 91 -13.42 -3.98 7.01
CA TYR A 91 -13.86 -5.38 6.82
C TYR A 91 -12.73 -6.39 7.06
N ASP A 92 -11.48 -6.02 6.81
CA ASP A 92 -10.34 -6.90 7.02
C ASP A 92 -10.06 -7.16 8.50
N TYR A 93 -10.51 -6.27 9.38
CA TYR A 93 -10.38 -6.36 10.84
C TYR A 93 -11.71 -6.61 11.54
N TYR A 94 -12.77 -6.95 10.80
CA TYR A 94 -14.04 -7.30 11.39
C TYR A 94 -13.92 -8.60 12.18
N GLN A 95 -13.82 -8.52 13.50
CA GLN A 95 -14.17 -9.62 14.39
C GLN A 95 -15.67 -9.51 14.67
N PRO A 96 -16.46 -10.55 14.36
CA PRO A 96 -17.86 -10.56 14.76
C PRO A 96 -17.94 -10.46 16.29
N GLU A 97 -18.83 -9.62 16.77
CA GLU A 97 -19.21 -9.66 18.19
C GLU A 97 -19.62 -11.09 18.51
N ALA A 98 -19.01 -11.68 19.51
CA ALA A 98 -19.29 -13.04 19.90
C ALA A 98 -19.68 -13.08 21.38
N TYR A 99 -20.85 -13.67 21.65
CA TYR A 99 -21.26 -14.04 22.99
C TYR A 99 -20.87 -15.49 23.23
N LEU A 100 -20.09 -15.73 24.28
CA LEU A 100 -19.73 -17.07 24.75
C LEU A 100 -20.62 -17.47 25.91
N PRO A 101 -21.71 -18.24 25.70
CA PRO A 101 -22.65 -18.60 26.77
C PRO A 101 -22.01 -19.39 27.91
N SER A 102 -20.94 -20.13 27.64
CA SER A 102 -20.23 -20.94 28.62
C SER A 102 -19.48 -20.13 29.67
N SER A 103 -19.13 -18.89 29.41
CA SER A 103 -18.38 -17.99 30.29
C SER A 103 -19.11 -16.69 30.57
N ASP A 104 -20.32 -16.52 30.07
CA ASP A 104 -21.09 -15.26 30.12
C ASP A 104 -20.26 -14.06 29.69
N THR A 105 -19.41 -14.25 28.68
CA THR A 105 -18.48 -13.24 28.20
C THR A 105 -18.97 -12.68 26.89
N TYR A 106 -19.20 -11.37 26.86
CA TYR A 106 -19.46 -10.60 25.64
C TYR A 106 -18.14 -10.04 25.12
N ILE A 107 -17.75 -10.42 23.91
CA ILE A 107 -16.56 -9.86 23.24
C ILE A 107 -17.03 -8.61 22.51
N GLU A 108 -16.77 -7.45 23.10
CA GLU A 108 -17.03 -6.16 22.46
C GLU A 108 -16.11 -5.94 21.27
N LYS A 109 -16.64 -5.21 20.29
CA LYS A 109 -15.86 -4.73 19.14
C LYS A 109 -14.74 -3.82 19.65
N ASP A 110 -13.50 -4.20 19.40
CA ASP A 110 -12.34 -3.48 19.90
C ASP A 110 -12.22 -2.09 19.23
N LEU A 111 -12.55 -1.05 19.99
CA LEU A 111 -12.43 0.35 19.53
C LEU A 111 -10.99 0.73 19.20
N ALA A 112 -10.01 0.11 19.84
CA ALA A 112 -8.59 0.37 19.61
C ALA A 112 -8.15 -0.04 18.18
N ILE A 113 -8.74 -1.11 17.63
CA ILE A 113 -8.47 -1.56 16.26
C ILE A 113 -8.93 -0.51 15.24
N ASN A 114 -10.06 0.15 15.48
CA ASN A 114 -10.57 1.18 14.58
C ASN A 114 -9.65 2.40 14.53
N GLU A 115 -9.09 2.82 15.65
CA GLU A 115 -8.13 3.95 15.71
C GLU A 115 -6.84 3.65 14.95
N GLU A 116 -6.34 2.42 15.03
CA GLU A 116 -5.14 2.02 14.30
C GLU A 116 -5.37 1.98 12.79
N ILE A 117 -6.53 1.46 12.36
CA ILE A 117 -6.95 1.48 10.96
C ILE A 117 -7.06 2.93 10.45
N ASP A 118 -7.68 3.81 11.22
CA ASP A 118 -7.82 5.21 10.86
C ASP A 118 -6.46 5.90 10.72
N LYS A 119 -5.53 5.65 11.63
CA LYS A 119 -4.15 6.16 11.53
C LYS A 119 -3.46 5.71 10.25
N LEU A 120 -3.56 4.42 9.91
CA LEU A 120 -2.96 3.88 8.68
C LEU A 120 -3.59 4.50 7.42
N ARG A 121 -4.92 4.63 7.40
CA ARG A 121 -5.64 5.25 6.28
C ARG A 121 -5.29 6.73 6.13
N LEU A 122 -5.22 7.47 7.23
CA LEU A 122 -4.83 8.88 7.24
C LEU A 122 -3.37 9.06 6.80
N ALA A 123 -2.45 8.20 7.25
CA ALA A 123 -1.06 8.23 6.82
C ALA A 123 -0.93 8.07 5.30
N ALA A 124 -1.60 7.07 4.72
CA ALA A 124 -1.61 6.85 3.27
C ALA A 124 -2.22 8.04 2.52
N THR A 125 -3.35 8.56 2.99
CA THR A 125 -4.02 9.72 2.38
C THR A 125 -3.13 10.96 2.44
N SER A 126 -2.53 11.24 3.60
CA SER A 126 -1.61 12.38 3.80
C SER A 126 -0.38 12.26 2.89
N ALA A 127 0.22 11.07 2.78
CA ALA A 127 1.36 10.85 1.90
C ALA A 127 1.02 11.16 0.44
N LEU A 128 -0.16 10.72 -0.04
CA LEU A 128 -0.62 10.98 -1.41
C LEU A 128 -0.93 12.47 -1.64
N LEU A 129 -1.58 13.14 -0.69
CA LEU A 129 -1.96 14.55 -0.80
C LEU A 129 -0.77 15.51 -0.64
N SER A 130 0.31 15.08 -0.01
CA SER A 130 1.52 15.88 0.17
C SER A 130 2.26 16.20 -1.15
N GLY A 131 1.83 15.65 -2.28
CA GLY A 131 2.46 15.81 -3.59
C GLY A 131 3.80 15.04 -3.73
N ARG A 132 4.13 14.17 -2.78
CA ARG A 132 5.29 13.28 -2.88
C ARG A 132 5.11 12.33 -4.06
N LYS A 133 6.22 12.03 -4.74
CA LYS A 133 6.25 11.06 -5.84
C LYS A 133 6.73 9.68 -5.37
N ASP A 134 7.40 9.64 -4.23
CA ASP A 134 8.02 8.45 -3.64
C ASP A 134 7.06 7.74 -2.66
N VAL A 135 5.83 7.46 -3.12
CA VAL A 135 4.77 6.85 -2.32
C VAL A 135 4.39 5.49 -2.89
N VAL A 136 4.41 4.46 -2.07
CA VAL A 136 3.84 3.14 -2.36
C VAL A 136 2.71 2.89 -1.39
N VAL A 137 1.50 2.65 -1.89
CA VAL A 137 0.35 2.23 -1.08
C VAL A 137 0.08 0.77 -1.34
N VAL A 138 0.10 -0.04 -0.30
CA VAL A 138 -0.25 -1.47 -0.37
C VAL A 138 -1.63 -1.67 0.24
N SER A 139 -2.51 -2.31 -0.49
CA SER A 139 -3.91 -2.50 -0.10
C SER A 139 -4.45 -3.87 -0.50
N SER A 140 -5.51 -4.31 0.16
CA SER A 140 -6.32 -5.45 -0.30
C SER A 140 -7.47 -4.96 -1.20
N VAL A 141 -7.97 -5.84 -2.07
CA VAL A 141 -9.10 -5.51 -2.96
C VAL A 141 -10.37 -5.12 -2.21
N SER A 142 -10.54 -5.53 -0.95
CA SER A 142 -11.65 -5.13 -0.09
C SER A 142 -11.74 -3.61 0.13
N CYS A 143 -10.62 -2.90 0.00
CA CYS A 143 -10.58 -1.44 0.13
C CYS A 143 -11.20 -0.69 -1.05
N ILE A 144 -11.43 -1.35 -2.18
CA ILE A 144 -12.10 -0.76 -3.35
C ILE A 144 -13.59 -0.49 -3.04
N TYR A 145 -14.16 -1.31 -2.15
CA TYR A 145 -15.54 -1.18 -1.72
C TYR A 145 -15.62 -0.29 -0.48
N GLY A 146 -16.34 0.82 -0.55
CA GLY A 146 -16.55 1.73 0.59
C GLY A 146 -15.58 2.90 0.66
N MET A 147 -14.87 3.20 -0.40
CA MET A 147 -14.19 4.49 -0.53
C MET A 147 -15.27 5.56 -0.75
N GLY A 148 -15.38 6.49 0.20
CA GLY A 148 -16.18 7.71 0.04
C GLY A 148 -15.72 8.52 -1.18
N ASN A 149 -16.47 9.56 -1.51
CA ASN A 149 -16.14 10.43 -2.63
C ASN A 149 -14.73 11.03 -2.44
N PRO A 150 -13.78 10.83 -3.37
CA PRO A 150 -12.43 11.39 -3.26
C PRO A 150 -12.41 12.91 -3.08
N SER A 151 -13.40 13.62 -3.63
CA SER A 151 -13.55 15.06 -3.51
C SER A 151 -13.81 15.51 -2.07
N ASP A 152 -14.53 14.72 -1.29
CA ASP A 152 -14.82 15.03 0.10
C ASP A 152 -13.56 14.90 0.98
N PHE A 153 -12.73 13.90 0.71
CA PHE A 153 -11.42 13.78 1.36
C PHE A 153 -10.48 14.92 1.03
N TYR A 154 -10.43 15.32 -0.25
CA TYR A 154 -9.59 16.42 -0.69
C TYR A 154 -10.02 17.74 -0.05
N ASN A 155 -11.31 18.05 -0.07
CA ASN A 155 -11.86 19.27 0.50
C ASN A 155 -11.70 19.33 2.03
N ASN A 156 -11.89 18.23 2.73
CA ASN A 156 -11.72 18.17 4.18
C ASN A 156 -10.25 18.32 4.60
N CYS A 157 -9.30 17.75 3.85
CA CYS A 157 -7.88 17.96 4.09
C CYS A 157 -7.44 19.42 3.89
N LEU A 158 -7.99 20.10 2.90
CA LEU A 158 -7.69 21.51 2.65
C LEU A 158 -8.26 22.43 3.76
N LEU A 159 -9.45 22.13 4.28
CA LEU A 159 -10.04 22.84 5.41
C LEU A 159 -9.21 22.68 6.69
N TYR A 160 -8.71 21.48 6.96
CA TYR A 160 -7.89 21.21 8.15
C TYR A 160 -6.52 21.91 8.11
N THR A 161 -5.93 22.07 6.93
CA THR A 161 -4.66 22.77 6.76
C THR A 161 -4.83 24.29 6.75
N SER A 162 -5.99 24.83 6.39
CA SER A 162 -6.27 26.28 6.44
C SER A 162 -6.55 26.76 7.87
N ASP A 163 -7.21 25.95 8.70
CA ASP A 163 -7.48 26.27 10.11
C ASP A 163 -6.23 26.17 11.00
N ALA A 164 -5.18 25.51 10.55
CA ALA A 164 -3.90 25.44 11.26
C ALA A 164 -2.95 26.60 10.95
N ALA A 165 -3.34 27.52 10.07
CA ALA A 165 -2.53 28.65 9.62
C ALA A 165 -3.02 30.00 10.17
N ASP A 166 -4.11 30.04 10.95
CA ASP A 166 -4.61 31.15 11.75
C ASP A 166 -4.29 30.91 13.25
#